data_2d006cbc50f0d254ae82547a7274540f
#
_entry.id   2d006cbc50f0d254ae82547a7274540f
#
_cell.length_a   1.000
_cell.length_b   1.000
_cell.length_c   1.000
_cell.angle_alpha   90.00
_cell.angle_beta   90.00
_cell.angle_gamma   90.00
#
_symmetry.space_group_name_H-M   'P 1'
#
loop_
_entity.id
_entity.type
_entity.pdbx_description
1 polymer ?
#
loop_
_entity_poly.entity_id
_entity_poly.type
_entity_poly.pdbx_seq_one_letter_code
_entity_poly.pdbx_strand_id
1 'polypeptide(L)'
;LQCFHKYTEIGDPASGPGRLQGKEKELFLYAQLSGTPMTKITLFAVCLVTCLCSCFGSCSPGRGKAPASPLRTGADQTELYFPLLQDKRFALVLNQSSLIDKTSLADSLCRSGLRPAFLFAPEHGFRGEAQAGETIQDGVDSLTNLTVYSLYGQQKKPSAELMQKLDLVVFDIQDVGTRFYTYLSTLHYLMEACAESGVELVVLDRPNPNDTIDGPVLHEGYTSFVGMHSIPLLHGCTLGELAMMINSEGWLPNGLHCELRVIPVAGWRHGQAYSLPVRPSPNLRDQQAVCLYPSLCLFEGSLMSVGRGTATPFKVVGYPDPRFGEFIFTPSGKGSLYQDQTCYGLDLSEVNCVGGLNLEYVLSMYRRSGMGADFFAHARFFDLLAGSSSLREQILAGWDQAEIRAGWQEELKSYRKIRSKYLLYPDY
;
A
#
# COMPACT_ATOMS: atom_id res chain seq x y z
N LEU A 1 4.42 -21.43 9.18
CA LEU A 1 3.48 -21.73 10.28
C LEU A 1 3.41 -20.61 11.33
N GLN A 2 4.51 -19.93 11.67
CA GLN A 2 4.51 -18.83 12.65
C GLN A 2 3.83 -17.54 12.15
N CYS A 3 3.87 -17.23 10.85
CA CYS A 3 3.12 -16.12 10.26
C CYS A 3 1.61 -16.32 10.39
N PHE A 4 1.14 -17.55 10.28
CA PHE A 4 -0.27 -17.92 10.15
C PHE A 4 -1.10 -17.61 11.40
N HIS A 5 -0.57 -17.94 12.58
CA HIS A 5 -1.30 -17.77 13.85
C HIS A 5 -1.52 -16.31 14.27
N LYS A 6 -0.69 -15.38 13.81
CA LYS A 6 -0.74 -13.99 14.26
C LYS A 6 -1.70 -13.09 13.48
N TYR A 7 -2.12 -13.52 12.27
CA TYR A 7 -3.02 -12.70 11.45
C TYR A 7 -4.51 -13.05 11.62
N THR A 8 -4.82 -14.17 12.27
CA THR A 8 -6.20 -14.67 12.46
C THR A 8 -6.83 -14.30 13.79
N GLU A 9 -6.07 -13.79 14.79
CA GLU A 9 -6.61 -13.35 16.07
C GLU A 9 -7.02 -11.88 16.03
N ILE A 10 -8.19 -11.60 15.47
CA ILE A 10 -8.98 -10.42 15.82
C ILE A 10 -10.24 -10.96 16.47
N GLY A 11 -10.40 -10.64 17.76
CA GLY A 11 -11.57 -11.03 18.54
C GLY A 11 -12.85 -10.56 17.86
N ASP A 12 -13.80 -11.46 17.83
CA ASP A 12 -15.17 -11.24 17.40
C ASP A 12 -15.81 -10.14 18.27
N PRO A 13 -16.30 -9.03 17.72
CA PRO A 13 -17.19 -8.15 18.47
C PRO A 13 -18.58 -8.74 18.40
N ALA A 14 -18.93 -9.54 19.40
CA ALA A 14 -20.26 -10.05 19.59
C ALA A 14 -21.18 -8.96 20.18
N SER A 15 -22.37 -8.95 19.61
CA SER A 15 -23.67 -8.62 20.19
C SER A 15 -24.08 -7.17 20.41
N GLY A 16 -25.12 -6.83 19.69
CA GLY A 16 -26.32 -6.32 20.29
C GLY A 16 -27.06 -5.23 19.53
N PRO A 17 -28.37 -5.21 19.62
CA PRO A 17 -29.25 -4.91 18.51
C PRO A 17 -29.82 -3.49 18.57
N GLY A 18 -30.17 -2.97 17.41
CA GLY A 18 -30.87 -1.70 17.33
C GLY A 18 -31.49 -1.44 15.97
N ARG A 19 -32.54 -2.18 15.66
CA ARG A 19 -33.49 -1.80 14.61
C ARG A 19 -34.16 -0.48 14.96
N LEU A 20 -34.04 0.52 14.13
CA LEU A 20 -35.06 1.56 13.99
C LEU A 20 -35.37 1.78 12.51
N GLN A 21 -36.58 1.38 12.20
CA GLN A 21 -37.27 1.67 10.94
C GLN A 21 -37.69 3.14 10.87
N GLY A 22 -37.67 3.64 9.64
CA GLY A 22 -38.73 4.52 9.19
C GLY A 22 -38.44 5.99 9.12
N LYS A 23 -38.30 6.55 7.96
CA LYS A 23 -39.39 7.26 7.29
C LYS A 23 -38.95 7.73 5.92
N GLU A 24 -39.77 7.35 5.02
CA GLU A 24 -39.87 7.83 3.65
C GLU A 24 -40.29 9.31 3.53
N LYS A 25 -39.94 9.81 2.36
CA LYS A 25 -40.74 10.75 1.52
C LYS A 25 -40.73 12.24 1.86
N GLU A 26 -40.52 12.87 0.84
CA GLU A 26 -41.22 13.91 0.01
C GLU A 26 -40.35 15.15 -0.11
N LEU A 27 -40.33 15.92 -1.14
CA LEU A 27 -41.11 16.06 -2.39
C LEU A 27 -40.47 17.15 -3.23
N PHE A 28 -40.49 16.97 -4.53
CA PHE A 28 -40.95 17.91 -5.59
C PHE A 28 -40.24 19.24 -5.81
N LEU A 29 -39.72 19.37 -7.02
CA LEU A 29 -40.39 20.00 -8.20
C LEU A 29 -40.63 21.52 -8.10
N TYR A 30 -40.04 22.25 -8.99
CA TYR A 30 -40.47 23.48 -9.69
C TYR A 30 -39.21 24.21 -10.19
N ALA A 31 -39.10 24.73 -11.37
CA ALA A 31 -40.02 24.95 -12.45
C ALA A 31 -39.20 25.14 -13.77
N GLN A 32 -39.80 24.69 -14.84
CA GLN A 32 -39.57 25.18 -16.18
C GLN A 32 -40.10 26.57 -16.37
N LEU A 33 -39.72 27.18 -17.50
CA LEU A 33 -40.16 28.40 -18.19
C LEU A 33 -39.13 29.53 -18.06
N SER A 34 -38.62 30.08 -19.12
CA SER A 34 -39.23 30.53 -20.32
C SER A 34 -38.20 30.69 -21.45
N GLY A 35 -38.55 30.27 -22.61
CA GLY A 35 -37.85 30.55 -23.85
C GLY A 35 -38.24 31.92 -24.40
N THR A 36 -37.38 32.45 -25.19
CA THR A 36 -37.75 33.12 -26.47
C THR A 36 -36.51 33.35 -27.34
N PRO A 37 -36.66 33.23 -28.66
CA PRO A 37 -35.55 33.36 -29.59
C PRO A 37 -35.54 34.76 -30.24
N MET A 38 -34.36 35.25 -30.55
CA MET A 38 -34.26 36.31 -31.58
C MET A 38 -32.97 36.19 -32.38
N THR A 39 -33.18 35.79 -33.55
CA THR A 39 -33.00 36.39 -34.90
C THR A 39 -31.60 36.74 -35.35
N LYS A 40 -31.30 36.07 -36.44
CA LYS A 40 -30.31 36.42 -37.47
C LYS A 40 -30.50 37.84 -37.95
N ILE A 41 -29.46 38.60 -38.11
CA ILE A 41 -29.30 39.63 -39.16
C ILE A 41 -27.82 39.91 -39.39
N THR A 42 -27.35 39.61 -40.58
CA THR A 42 -26.60 40.33 -41.61
C THR A 42 -25.15 40.67 -41.31
N LEU A 43 -24.20 40.05 -41.92
CA LEU A 43 -23.69 39.99 -43.33
C LEU A 43 -23.09 41.28 -43.86
N PHE A 44 -21.85 41.16 -44.31
CA PHE A 44 -21.09 41.93 -45.30
C PHE A 44 -20.35 43.18 -44.94
N ALA A 45 -19.17 43.14 -45.45
CA ALA A 45 -18.21 44.15 -45.90
C ALA A 45 -17.06 44.34 -44.87
N VAL A 46 -15.78 44.20 -45.16
CA VAL A 46 -15.05 44.58 -46.36
C VAL A 46 -13.78 43.76 -46.47
N CYS A 47 -13.55 43.22 -47.63
CA CYS A 47 -12.24 42.75 -48.09
C CYS A 47 -11.34 43.95 -48.44
N LEU A 48 -10.07 43.68 -48.42
CA LEU A 48 -8.95 44.41 -49.00
C LEU A 48 -8.28 45.53 -48.18
N VAL A 49 -7.22 45.13 -47.45
CA VAL A 49 -5.95 45.83 -47.60
C VAL A 49 -4.84 44.80 -47.69
N THR A 50 -4.25 44.81 -48.82
CA THR A 50 -3.18 44.07 -49.41
C THR A 50 -1.95 43.84 -48.53
N CYS A 51 -1.42 42.63 -48.69
CA CYS A 51 -0.02 42.28 -48.92
C CYS A 51 1.01 43.38 -48.68
N LEU A 52 1.88 43.15 -47.74
CA LEU A 52 3.35 43.27 -47.78
C LEU A 52 3.89 43.40 -46.33
N CYS A 53 4.16 42.32 -45.69
CA CYS A 53 5.27 42.27 -44.74
C CYS A 53 5.80 40.84 -44.74
N SER A 54 6.92 40.76 -45.37
CA SER A 54 7.80 39.64 -45.57
C SER A 54 8.20 38.97 -44.27
N CYS A 55 8.25 37.68 -44.30
CA CYS A 55 9.22 36.80 -43.69
C CYS A 55 9.93 37.30 -42.43
N PHE A 56 9.28 37.29 -41.31
CA PHE A 56 9.93 36.95 -40.07
C PHE A 56 9.27 35.68 -39.54
N GLY A 57 9.93 34.56 -39.83
CA GLY A 57 9.61 33.32 -39.18
C GLY A 57 9.79 33.48 -37.66
N SER A 58 8.73 33.73 -36.94
CA SER A 58 8.71 33.51 -35.50
C SER A 58 8.87 32.03 -35.27
N CYS A 59 10.12 31.58 -35.16
CA CYS A 59 10.48 30.42 -34.39
C CYS A 59 9.99 30.71 -32.98
N SER A 60 8.78 30.27 -32.63
CA SER A 60 8.39 30.06 -31.26
C SER A 60 9.40 29.06 -30.68
N PRO A 61 10.21 29.45 -29.69
CA PRO A 61 11.03 28.48 -29.00
C PRO A 61 10.03 27.44 -28.47
N GLY A 62 10.11 26.20 -28.99
CA GLY A 62 9.38 25.09 -28.43
C GLY A 62 9.56 25.18 -26.92
N ARG A 63 8.47 25.22 -26.16
CA ARG A 63 8.52 25.06 -24.71
C ARG A 63 9.21 23.72 -24.45
N GLY A 64 10.54 23.76 -24.34
CA GLY A 64 11.30 22.66 -23.79
C GLY A 64 10.61 22.30 -22.47
N LYS A 65 10.17 21.06 -22.34
CA LYS A 65 9.74 20.55 -21.05
C LYS A 65 10.84 20.93 -20.05
N ALA A 66 10.50 21.76 -19.08
CA ALA A 66 11.42 22.02 -17.98
C ALA A 66 11.95 20.68 -17.49
N PRO A 67 13.25 20.53 -17.23
CA PRO A 67 13.79 19.29 -16.69
C PRO A 67 12.95 18.91 -15.49
N ALA A 68 12.49 17.68 -15.44
CA ALA A 68 11.70 17.18 -14.31
C ALA A 68 12.53 17.43 -13.04
N SER A 69 11.93 18.07 -12.06
CA SER A 69 12.57 18.26 -10.75
C SER A 69 13.03 16.90 -10.23
N PRO A 70 14.23 16.79 -9.63
CA PRO A 70 14.67 15.52 -9.06
C PRO A 70 13.65 15.03 -8.05
N LEU A 71 13.40 13.72 -8.04
CA LEU A 71 12.51 13.11 -7.09
C LEU A 71 13.08 13.29 -5.67
N ARG A 72 12.27 13.82 -4.76
CA ARG A 72 12.58 13.92 -3.33
C ARG A 72 11.41 13.34 -2.54
N THR A 73 11.69 12.36 -1.69
CA THR A 73 10.68 11.81 -0.77
C THR A 73 10.24 12.87 0.26
N GLY A 74 9.18 12.61 1.00
CA GLY A 74 8.80 13.49 2.12
C GLY A 74 9.95 13.67 3.10
N ALA A 75 10.71 12.60 3.38
CA ALA A 75 11.86 12.62 4.29
C ALA A 75 13.01 13.49 3.79
N ASP A 76 13.25 13.60 2.48
CA ASP A 76 14.32 14.42 1.90
C ASP A 76 14.02 15.93 2.00
N GLN A 77 12.79 16.33 2.29
CA GLN A 77 12.34 17.72 2.35
C GLN A 77 12.35 18.23 3.79
N THR A 78 13.52 18.17 4.43
CA THR A 78 13.72 18.51 5.84
C THR A 78 13.28 19.93 6.18
N GLU A 79 13.37 20.86 5.23
CA GLU A 79 12.91 22.24 5.34
C GLU A 79 11.41 22.37 5.62
N LEU A 80 10.60 21.34 5.30
CA LEU A 80 9.15 21.35 5.49
C LEU A 80 8.71 20.83 6.86
N TYR A 81 9.48 19.92 7.47
CA TYR A 81 9.04 19.28 8.71
C TYR A 81 10.00 19.43 9.89
N PHE A 82 11.30 19.73 9.70
CA PHE A 82 12.20 20.01 10.85
C PHE A 82 11.69 21.17 11.71
N PRO A 83 11.18 22.29 11.14
CA PRO A 83 10.60 23.35 11.95
C PRO A 83 9.40 22.92 12.79
N LEU A 84 8.64 21.88 12.36
CA LEU A 84 7.50 21.37 13.11
C LEU A 84 7.92 20.60 14.37
N LEU A 85 9.15 20.09 14.40
CA LEU A 85 9.69 19.26 15.48
C LEU A 85 10.38 20.11 16.58
N GLN A 86 10.67 21.40 16.30
CA GLN A 86 11.32 22.27 17.28
C GLN A 86 10.42 22.43 18.51
N ASP A 87 11.00 22.29 19.69
CA ASP A 87 10.35 22.42 20.98
C ASP A 87 9.16 21.48 21.20
N LYS A 88 9.06 20.41 20.39
CA LYS A 88 8.02 19.36 20.51
C LYS A 88 8.61 18.07 21.08
N ARG A 89 7.78 17.39 21.89
CA ARG A 89 8.03 16.01 22.29
C ARG A 89 7.47 15.12 21.18
N PHE A 90 8.34 14.53 20.40
CA PHE A 90 7.91 13.72 19.25
C PHE A 90 8.52 12.31 19.25
N ALA A 91 7.83 11.38 18.62
CA ALA A 91 8.31 10.04 18.33
C ALA A 91 8.37 9.80 16.82
N LEU A 92 9.14 8.80 16.41
CA LEU A 92 9.23 8.37 15.02
C LEU A 92 8.67 6.95 14.90
N VAL A 93 7.89 6.70 13.85
CA VAL A 93 7.53 5.36 13.37
C VAL A 93 8.31 5.10 12.11
N LEU A 94 9.24 4.17 12.17
CA LEU A 94 10.23 4.00 11.09
C LEU A 94 10.86 2.61 11.07
N ASN A 95 11.48 2.29 9.95
CA ASN A 95 12.27 1.08 9.76
C ASN A 95 13.54 1.36 8.91
N GLN A 96 14.20 0.32 8.39
CA GLN A 96 15.41 0.44 7.58
C GLN A 96 15.22 1.26 6.29
N SER A 97 13.99 1.44 5.82
CA SER A 97 13.69 2.23 4.61
C SER A 97 13.58 3.73 4.87
N SER A 98 13.54 4.14 6.14
CA SER A 98 13.36 5.52 6.60
C SER A 98 14.66 6.30 6.49
N LEU A 99 15.01 6.70 5.28
CA LEU A 99 16.27 7.35 4.96
C LEU A 99 16.05 8.78 4.44
N ILE A 100 16.97 9.66 4.80
CA ILE A 100 17.29 10.90 4.12
C ILE A 100 18.58 10.63 3.35
N ASP A 101 18.52 10.61 2.01
CA ASP A 101 19.59 10.10 1.16
C ASP A 101 20.03 8.68 1.59
N LYS A 102 21.15 8.52 2.26
CA LYS A 102 21.70 7.22 2.74
C LYS A 102 21.74 7.10 4.25
N THR A 103 21.25 8.11 4.97
CA THR A 103 21.32 8.17 6.43
C THR A 103 19.94 7.94 7.03
N SER A 104 19.86 7.11 8.08
CA SER A 104 18.60 6.93 8.81
C SER A 104 18.02 8.27 9.26
N LEU A 105 16.69 8.41 9.13
CA LEU A 105 15.96 9.59 9.61
C LEU A 105 16.25 9.87 11.08
N ALA A 106 16.27 8.84 11.93
CA ALA A 106 16.57 9.00 13.36
C ALA A 106 17.97 9.56 13.58
N ASP A 107 18.98 9.02 12.87
CA ASP A 107 20.36 9.50 12.98
C ASP A 107 20.50 10.94 12.47
N SER A 108 19.81 11.29 11.38
CA SER A 108 19.83 12.63 10.79
C SER A 108 19.22 13.67 11.72
N LEU A 109 18.07 13.36 12.33
CA LEU A 109 17.40 14.22 13.31
C LEU A 109 18.28 14.43 14.56
N CYS A 110 18.82 13.36 15.13
CA CYS A 110 19.71 13.46 16.29
C CYS A 110 20.94 14.34 16.01
N ARG A 111 21.56 14.20 14.82
CA ARG A 111 22.70 15.05 14.41
C ARG A 111 22.32 16.53 14.24
N SER A 112 21.07 16.81 13.87
CA SER A 112 20.54 18.17 13.72
C SER A 112 20.05 18.79 15.03
N GLY A 113 20.25 18.07 16.17
CA GLY A 113 19.79 18.54 17.49
C GLY A 113 18.31 18.28 17.77
N LEU A 114 17.59 17.65 16.85
CA LEU A 114 16.19 17.27 17.00
C LEU A 114 16.12 15.83 17.52
N ARG A 115 16.02 15.66 18.83
CA ARG A 115 16.04 14.34 19.44
C ARG A 115 14.63 13.81 19.70
N PRO A 116 14.25 12.67 19.08
CA PRO A 116 12.97 12.01 19.39
C PRO A 116 12.94 11.55 20.87
N ALA A 117 11.75 11.53 21.46
CA ALA A 117 11.56 10.95 22.79
C ALA A 117 11.81 9.43 22.78
N PHE A 118 11.35 8.75 21.75
CA PHE A 118 11.54 7.33 21.48
C PHE A 118 11.16 6.98 20.04
N LEU A 119 11.37 5.72 19.66
CA LEU A 119 11.06 5.18 18.35
C LEU A 119 9.97 4.12 18.47
N PHE A 120 9.17 3.98 17.41
CA PHE A 120 8.28 2.85 17.19
C PHE A 120 8.78 2.05 15.98
N ALA A 121 8.81 0.73 16.11
CA ALA A 121 9.22 -0.19 15.07
C ALA A 121 8.05 -1.07 14.62
N PRO A 122 7.73 -1.11 13.30
CA PRO A 122 6.73 -2.01 12.73
C PRO A 122 7.26 -3.44 12.61
N GLU A 123 6.54 -4.30 11.90
CA GLU A 123 7.01 -5.62 11.46
C GLU A 123 8.42 -5.52 10.87
N HIS A 124 9.26 -6.52 11.11
CA HIS A 124 10.69 -6.58 10.81
C HIS A 124 11.61 -5.73 11.69
N GLY A 125 11.06 -4.88 12.57
CA GLY A 125 11.86 -4.08 13.51
C GLY A 125 12.49 -2.84 12.89
N PHE A 126 13.12 -2.02 13.73
CA PHE A 126 13.70 -0.73 13.33
C PHE A 126 14.82 -0.86 12.28
N ARG A 127 15.69 -1.87 12.40
CA ARG A 127 16.80 -2.10 11.45
C ARG A 127 16.43 -3.11 10.34
N GLY A 128 15.21 -3.65 10.35
CA GLY A 128 14.69 -4.52 9.28
C GLY A 128 15.33 -5.91 9.23
N GLU A 129 15.77 -6.45 10.35
CA GLU A 129 16.50 -7.72 10.41
C GLU A 129 15.61 -8.91 10.76
N ALA A 130 14.49 -8.68 11.45
CA ALA A 130 13.59 -9.73 11.89
C ALA A 130 12.79 -10.35 10.72
N GLN A 131 12.60 -11.67 10.75
CA GLN A 131 11.85 -12.39 9.74
C GLN A 131 10.34 -12.09 9.84
N ALA A 132 9.60 -12.33 8.74
CA ALA A 132 8.15 -12.17 8.72
C ALA A 132 7.48 -13.02 9.83
N GLY A 133 6.58 -12.40 10.60
CA GLY A 133 5.90 -13.04 11.72
C GLY A 133 6.77 -13.23 12.98
N GLU A 134 8.02 -12.80 12.99
CA GLU A 134 8.87 -12.82 14.18
C GLU A 134 8.43 -11.76 15.19
N THR A 135 8.44 -12.11 16.48
CA THR A 135 8.08 -11.15 17.54
C THR A 135 9.19 -10.12 17.71
N ILE A 136 8.84 -8.85 17.55
CA ILE A 136 9.72 -7.73 17.83
C ILE A 136 9.54 -7.34 19.31
N GLN A 137 10.62 -7.35 20.06
CA GLN A 137 10.63 -6.90 21.45
C GLN A 137 11.03 -5.44 21.54
N ASP A 138 10.60 -4.78 22.60
CA ASP A 138 11.09 -3.45 22.97
C ASP A 138 12.59 -3.52 23.27
N GLY A 139 13.29 -2.44 22.95
CA GLY A 139 14.75 -2.41 23.11
C GLY A 139 15.31 -0.99 23.10
N VAL A 140 16.62 -0.89 22.97
CA VAL A 140 17.32 0.38 22.82
C VAL A 140 18.18 0.31 21.56
N ASP A 141 18.04 1.29 20.69
CA ASP A 141 18.91 1.40 19.51
C ASP A 141 20.33 1.81 19.92
N SER A 142 21.31 0.98 19.56
CA SER A 142 22.69 1.14 20.00
C SER A 142 23.39 2.39 19.45
N LEU A 143 22.92 2.93 18.31
CA LEU A 143 23.54 4.10 17.66
C LEU A 143 23.00 5.42 18.21
N THR A 144 21.71 5.52 18.45
CA THR A 144 21.07 6.74 18.93
C THR A 144 20.82 6.74 20.44
N ASN A 145 20.93 5.59 21.08
CA ASN A 145 20.54 5.37 22.49
C ASN A 145 19.08 5.79 22.75
N LEU A 146 18.18 5.55 21.77
CA LEU A 146 16.76 5.78 21.88
C LEU A 146 16.04 4.48 22.23
N THR A 147 15.02 4.56 23.08
CA THR A 147 14.13 3.42 23.34
C THR A 147 13.31 3.14 22.07
N VAL A 148 13.17 1.88 21.73
CA VAL A 148 12.38 1.39 20.59
C VAL A 148 11.24 0.54 21.14
N TYR A 149 10.00 0.95 20.85
CA TYR A 149 8.79 0.18 21.18
C TYR A 149 8.28 -0.54 19.94
N SER A 150 7.91 -1.80 20.09
CA SER A 150 7.37 -2.62 19.00
C SER A 150 5.90 -2.29 18.75
N LEU A 151 5.54 -2.12 17.47
CA LEU A 151 4.16 -2.07 16.97
C LEU A 151 3.79 -3.36 16.23
N TYR A 152 4.38 -4.49 16.61
CA TYR A 152 4.12 -5.77 15.97
C TYR A 152 3.99 -6.92 16.98
N GLY A 153 3.11 -7.86 16.69
CA GLY A 153 2.84 -8.98 17.57
C GLY A 153 1.61 -8.74 18.45
N GLN A 154 1.77 -8.76 19.75
CA GLN A 154 0.65 -8.56 20.68
C GLN A 154 0.15 -7.10 20.71
N GLN A 155 1.06 -6.14 20.62
CA GLN A 155 0.72 -4.72 20.63
C GLN A 155 0.96 -4.12 19.25
N LYS A 156 -0.12 -3.88 18.51
CA LYS A 156 -0.09 -3.30 17.16
C LYS A 156 -0.36 -1.79 17.16
N LYS A 157 -0.94 -1.28 18.24
CA LYS A 157 -1.30 0.12 18.45
C LYS A 157 -0.49 0.69 19.61
N PRO A 158 0.09 1.90 19.50
CA PRO A 158 0.74 2.57 20.62
C PRO A 158 -0.18 2.69 21.83
N SER A 159 0.35 2.48 23.03
CA SER A 159 -0.46 2.64 24.26
C SER A 159 -0.76 4.11 24.53
N ALA A 160 -1.91 4.39 25.14
CA ALA A 160 -2.29 5.74 25.54
C ALA A 160 -1.24 6.40 26.46
N GLU A 161 -0.56 5.60 27.31
CA GLU A 161 0.50 6.08 28.19
C GLU A 161 1.70 6.63 27.43
N LEU A 162 2.08 5.99 26.31
CA LEU A 162 3.15 6.48 25.45
C LEU A 162 2.72 7.72 24.67
N MET A 163 1.50 7.70 24.14
CA MET A 163 0.96 8.82 23.35
C MET A 163 0.83 10.11 24.18
N GLN A 164 0.43 10.04 25.45
CA GLN A 164 0.37 11.20 26.35
C GLN A 164 1.72 11.91 26.60
N LYS A 165 2.82 11.26 26.29
CA LYS A 165 4.18 11.85 26.38
C LYS A 165 4.57 12.67 25.14
N LEU A 166 3.71 12.70 24.10
CA LEU A 166 4.00 13.27 22.80
C LEU A 166 3.08 14.43 22.46
N ASP A 167 3.61 15.33 21.65
CA ASP A 167 2.89 16.41 20.99
C ASP A 167 2.70 16.07 19.50
N LEU A 168 3.56 15.20 18.94
CA LEU A 168 3.59 14.87 17.52
C LEU A 168 4.23 13.50 17.28
N VAL A 169 3.76 12.77 16.25
CA VAL A 169 4.41 11.56 15.74
C VAL A 169 4.74 11.74 14.26
N VAL A 170 5.94 11.35 13.86
CA VAL A 170 6.36 11.29 12.46
C VAL A 170 6.35 9.85 11.99
N PHE A 171 5.66 9.58 10.90
CA PHE A 171 5.63 8.28 10.22
C PHE A 171 6.45 8.36 8.93
N ASP A 172 7.45 7.51 8.79
CA ASP A 172 8.30 7.41 7.61
C ASP A 172 8.63 5.95 7.29
N ILE A 173 7.82 5.29 6.47
CA ILE A 173 8.01 3.89 6.08
C ILE A 173 7.70 3.74 4.58
N GLN A 174 8.55 2.97 3.86
CA GLN A 174 8.32 2.61 2.47
C GLN A 174 7.36 1.42 2.37
N ASP A 175 6.24 1.62 1.72
CA ASP A 175 5.28 0.58 1.34
C ASP A 175 5.62 -0.06 -0.02
N VAL A 176 4.96 -1.17 -0.36
CA VAL A 176 5.13 -1.84 -1.65
C VAL A 176 3.88 -1.81 -2.54
N GLY A 177 2.82 -1.09 -2.13
CA GLY A 177 1.62 -0.85 -2.94
C GLY A 177 0.60 -1.96 -2.96
N THR A 178 0.67 -2.90 -2.02
CA THR A 178 -0.28 -4.01 -1.89
C THR A 178 -1.04 -3.96 -0.57
N ARG A 179 -2.36 -4.17 -0.61
CA ARG A 179 -3.23 -4.12 0.58
C ARG A 179 -2.74 -5.00 1.73
N PHE A 180 -2.20 -6.18 1.44
CA PHE A 180 -1.77 -7.12 2.45
C PHE A 180 -0.36 -6.86 3.00
N TYR A 181 0.35 -5.85 2.51
CA TYR A 181 1.60 -5.41 3.12
C TYR A 181 1.30 -4.58 4.37
N THR A 182 1.77 -5.03 5.51
CA THR A 182 1.21 -4.68 6.84
C THR A 182 1.47 -3.25 7.30
N TYR A 183 2.28 -2.47 6.60
CA TYR A 183 2.59 -1.09 7.00
C TYR A 183 1.40 -0.14 6.90
N LEU A 184 0.46 -0.40 5.97
CA LEU A 184 -0.80 0.33 5.95
C LEU A 184 -1.62 0.08 7.23
N SER A 185 -1.64 -1.16 7.73
CA SER A 185 -2.32 -1.50 8.98
C SER A 185 -1.63 -0.88 10.19
N THR A 186 -0.30 -0.80 10.17
CA THR A 186 0.47 -0.07 11.20
C THR A 186 0.12 1.42 11.19
N LEU A 187 0.02 2.04 10.01
CA LEU A 187 -0.39 3.43 9.85
C LEU A 187 -1.81 3.67 10.39
N HIS A 188 -2.76 2.77 10.08
CA HIS A 188 -4.13 2.86 10.60
C HIS A 188 -4.17 2.88 12.13
N TYR A 189 -3.53 1.91 12.79
CA TYR A 189 -3.50 1.86 14.25
C TYR A 189 -2.78 3.05 14.88
N LEU A 190 -1.78 3.60 14.19
CA LEU A 190 -1.13 4.83 14.62
C LEU A 190 -2.06 6.03 14.52
N MET A 191 -2.80 6.17 13.40
CA MET A 191 -3.81 7.23 13.21
C MET A 191 -4.89 7.16 14.28
N GLU A 192 -5.35 5.97 14.62
CA GLU A 192 -6.31 5.73 15.71
C GLU A 192 -5.74 6.20 17.05
N ALA A 193 -4.51 5.78 17.39
CA ALA A 193 -3.87 6.21 18.65
C ALA A 193 -3.63 7.72 18.72
N CYS A 194 -3.24 8.34 17.61
CA CYS A 194 -3.09 9.80 17.51
C CYS A 194 -4.41 10.52 17.71
N ALA A 195 -5.49 10.06 17.06
CA ALA A 195 -6.82 10.63 17.18
C ALA A 195 -7.37 10.54 18.61
N GLU A 196 -7.21 9.38 19.28
CA GLU A 196 -7.62 9.15 20.66
C GLU A 196 -6.90 10.04 21.67
N SER A 197 -5.65 10.41 21.37
CA SER A 197 -4.76 11.12 22.29
C SER A 197 -4.62 12.61 21.95
N GLY A 198 -5.20 13.09 20.84
CA GLY A 198 -5.05 14.47 20.38
C GLY A 198 -3.61 14.81 19.95
N VAL A 199 -2.87 13.83 19.41
CA VAL A 199 -1.48 13.98 18.96
C VAL A 199 -1.45 14.14 17.45
N GLU A 200 -0.73 15.16 16.93
CA GLU A 200 -0.57 15.38 15.49
C GLU A 200 0.24 14.23 14.85
N LEU A 201 -0.19 13.75 13.68
CA LEU A 201 0.54 12.81 12.86
C LEU A 201 1.10 13.47 11.62
N VAL A 202 2.41 13.38 11.43
CA VAL A 202 3.10 13.82 10.20
C VAL A 202 3.54 12.59 9.42
N VAL A 203 3.02 12.40 8.20
CA VAL A 203 3.42 11.35 7.28
C VAL A 203 4.42 11.92 6.28
N LEU A 204 5.63 11.38 6.27
CA LEU A 204 6.64 11.67 5.25
C LEU A 204 6.43 10.70 4.09
N ASP A 205 5.77 11.15 3.03
CA ASP A 205 5.28 10.28 1.98
C ASP A 205 6.39 9.77 1.07
N ARG A 206 6.17 8.57 0.51
CA ARG A 206 7.11 7.86 -0.37
C ARG A 206 6.40 7.30 -1.59
N PRO A 207 7.07 7.21 -2.77
CA PRO A 207 6.46 6.67 -3.97
C PRO A 207 6.00 5.21 -3.78
N ASN A 208 4.93 4.84 -4.47
CA ASN A 208 4.46 3.47 -4.55
C ASN A 208 5.18 2.74 -5.70
N PRO A 209 5.93 1.64 -5.45
CA PRO A 209 6.63 0.90 -6.50
C PRO A 209 5.71 0.03 -7.36
N ASN A 210 4.50 -0.34 -6.85
CA ASN A 210 3.46 -1.07 -7.57
C ASN A 210 2.23 -0.17 -7.77
N ASP A 211 2.46 0.98 -8.40
CA ASP A 211 1.48 2.04 -8.57
C ASP A 211 0.47 1.71 -9.68
N THR A 212 -0.38 0.74 -9.40
CA THR A 212 -1.43 0.21 -10.28
C THR A 212 -2.68 -0.07 -9.46
N ILE A 213 -3.86 0.05 -10.06
CA ILE A 213 -5.14 -0.32 -9.45
C ILE A 213 -5.61 -1.62 -10.06
N ASP A 214 -5.55 -2.72 -9.29
CA ASP A 214 -5.90 -4.05 -9.77
C ASP A 214 -6.26 -5.03 -8.65
N GLY A 215 -6.98 -6.10 -9.01
CA GLY A 215 -7.33 -7.19 -8.11
C GLY A 215 -8.60 -6.93 -7.29
N PRO A 216 -9.04 -7.93 -6.53
CA PRO A 216 -10.28 -7.89 -5.77
C PRO A 216 -10.21 -6.87 -4.62
N VAL A 217 -11.33 -6.20 -4.36
CA VAL A 217 -11.54 -5.30 -3.23
C VAL A 217 -11.79 -6.12 -1.97
N LEU A 218 -11.37 -5.60 -0.81
CA LEU A 218 -11.65 -6.22 0.48
C LEU A 218 -13.14 -6.08 0.83
N HIS A 219 -13.78 -7.21 1.13
CA HIS A 219 -15.18 -7.27 1.57
C HIS A 219 -15.30 -7.33 3.09
N GLU A 220 -16.46 -6.92 3.59
CA GLU A 220 -16.82 -7.07 4.99
C GLU A 220 -16.69 -8.55 5.44
N GLY A 221 -16.21 -8.77 6.68
CA GLY A 221 -15.96 -10.11 7.22
C GLY A 221 -14.58 -10.70 6.86
N TYR A 222 -13.77 -9.99 6.04
CA TYR A 222 -12.39 -10.38 5.72
C TYR A 222 -11.35 -9.38 6.23
N THR A 223 -11.77 -8.44 7.08
CA THR A 223 -10.88 -7.48 7.73
C THR A 223 -9.88 -8.19 8.63
N SER A 224 -8.61 -7.84 8.52
CA SER A 224 -7.52 -8.41 9.30
C SER A 224 -6.29 -7.50 9.25
N PHE A 225 -5.20 -7.88 9.92
CA PHE A 225 -3.95 -7.11 9.85
C PHE A 225 -3.31 -7.11 8.44
N VAL A 226 -3.68 -8.07 7.57
CA VAL A 226 -3.29 -8.09 6.14
C VAL A 226 -4.31 -7.40 5.21
N GLY A 227 -5.27 -6.66 5.77
CA GLY A 227 -6.26 -5.90 5.01
C GLY A 227 -7.31 -5.29 5.92
N MET A 228 -7.25 -3.98 6.15
CA MET A 228 -8.16 -3.27 7.05
C MET A 228 -9.25 -2.49 6.31
N HIS A 229 -8.99 -2.08 5.07
CA HIS A 229 -9.84 -1.15 4.34
C HIS A 229 -10.39 -1.76 3.06
N SER A 230 -11.59 -1.31 2.66
CA SER A 230 -12.27 -1.74 1.44
C SER A 230 -11.61 -1.13 0.20
N ILE A 231 -10.36 -1.53 -0.04
CA ILE A 231 -9.54 -1.13 -1.19
C ILE A 231 -9.12 -2.37 -1.98
N PRO A 232 -8.76 -2.23 -3.28
CA PRO A 232 -8.28 -3.34 -4.09
C PRO A 232 -6.92 -3.88 -3.59
N LEU A 233 -6.56 -5.07 -4.03
CA LEU A 233 -5.29 -5.72 -3.70
C LEU A 233 -4.09 -4.83 -4.07
N LEU A 234 -4.10 -4.25 -5.28
CA LEU A 234 -3.20 -3.18 -5.71
C LEU A 234 -4.01 -1.88 -5.71
N HIS A 235 -3.68 -0.96 -4.83
CA HIS A 235 -4.51 0.21 -4.53
C HIS A 235 -4.11 1.47 -5.30
N GLY A 236 -2.92 1.51 -5.91
CA GLY A 236 -2.47 2.66 -6.71
C GLY A 236 -2.41 3.99 -5.95
N CYS A 237 -2.11 3.97 -4.67
CA CYS A 237 -1.95 5.14 -3.81
C CYS A 237 -0.62 5.07 -3.07
N THR A 238 -0.12 6.20 -2.61
CA THR A 238 0.92 6.26 -1.58
C THR A 238 0.32 6.09 -0.18
N LEU A 239 1.17 5.90 0.85
CA LEU A 239 0.68 5.86 2.23
C LEU A 239 0.13 7.22 2.68
N GLY A 240 0.67 8.34 2.19
CA GLY A 240 0.13 9.67 2.46
C GLY A 240 -1.29 9.85 1.91
N GLU A 241 -1.55 9.41 0.68
CA GLU A 241 -2.88 9.44 0.07
C GLU A 241 -3.87 8.51 0.80
N LEU A 242 -3.41 7.31 1.19
CA LEU A 242 -4.23 6.39 1.98
C LEU A 242 -4.53 6.93 3.37
N ALA A 243 -3.60 7.60 4.04
CA ALA A 243 -3.84 8.26 5.32
C ALA A 243 -4.94 9.32 5.20
N MET A 244 -4.90 10.16 4.16
CA MET A 244 -5.94 11.14 3.89
C MET A 244 -7.30 10.48 3.63
N MET A 245 -7.30 9.38 2.86
CA MET A 245 -8.51 8.61 2.55
C MET A 245 -9.09 7.97 3.81
N ILE A 246 -8.30 7.29 4.63
CA ILE A 246 -8.72 6.68 5.91
C ILE A 246 -9.40 7.72 6.80
N ASN A 247 -8.78 8.89 6.91
CA ASN A 247 -9.24 9.97 7.77
C ASN A 247 -10.57 10.57 7.28
N SER A 248 -10.68 10.82 5.97
CA SER A 248 -11.80 11.56 5.39
C SER A 248 -12.99 10.68 5.03
N GLU A 249 -12.79 9.40 4.70
CA GLU A 249 -13.89 8.44 4.48
C GLU A 249 -14.44 7.87 5.81
N GLY A 250 -13.90 8.32 6.97
CA GLY A 250 -14.37 7.90 8.28
C GLY A 250 -14.07 6.44 8.61
N TRP A 251 -12.93 5.92 8.12
CA TRP A 251 -12.54 4.53 8.34
C TRP A 251 -11.87 4.29 9.71
N LEU A 252 -11.61 5.34 10.46
CA LEU A 252 -11.23 5.22 11.87
C LEU A 252 -12.45 4.86 12.72
N PRO A 253 -12.31 4.05 13.79
CA PRO A 253 -13.43 3.62 14.61
C PRO A 253 -14.09 4.80 15.34
N ASN A 254 -15.38 4.66 15.67
CA ASN A 254 -16.13 5.60 16.47
C ASN A 254 -16.18 7.06 15.95
N GLY A 255 -15.97 7.25 14.64
CA GLY A 255 -15.93 8.59 14.05
C GLY A 255 -14.72 9.42 14.46
N LEU A 256 -13.64 8.78 14.90
CA LEU A 256 -12.37 9.45 15.20
C LEU A 256 -11.82 10.14 13.95
N HIS A 257 -11.14 11.26 14.19
CA HIS A 257 -10.44 12.02 13.15
C HIS A 257 -9.03 12.35 13.66
N CYS A 258 -8.03 11.96 12.90
CA CYS A 258 -6.63 12.21 13.21
C CYS A 258 -6.21 13.61 12.72
N GLU A 259 -5.53 14.40 13.54
CA GLU A 259 -4.84 15.61 13.08
C GLU A 259 -3.65 15.17 12.22
N LEU A 260 -3.83 15.26 10.90
CA LEU A 260 -2.94 14.66 9.91
C LEU A 260 -2.29 15.72 9.03
N ARG A 261 -0.98 15.62 8.89
CA ARG A 261 -0.18 16.38 7.92
C ARG A 261 0.61 15.42 7.05
N VAL A 262 0.53 15.57 5.73
CA VAL A 262 1.35 14.81 4.77
C VAL A 262 2.41 15.73 4.17
N ILE A 263 3.67 15.30 4.20
CA ILE A 263 4.76 15.93 3.44
C ILE A 263 4.89 15.12 2.15
N PRO A 264 4.40 15.65 1.02
CA PRO A 264 4.32 14.89 -0.22
C PRO A 264 5.68 14.67 -0.87
N VAL A 265 5.76 13.70 -1.77
CA VAL A 265 6.93 13.47 -2.62
C VAL A 265 7.04 14.59 -3.66
N ALA A 266 8.17 15.24 -3.77
CA ALA A 266 8.41 16.22 -4.82
C ALA A 266 8.92 15.53 -6.09
N GLY A 267 8.43 15.98 -7.26
CA GLY A 267 8.91 15.52 -8.56
C GLY A 267 8.44 14.14 -8.98
N TRP A 268 7.43 13.54 -8.29
CA TRP A 268 6.83 12.27 -8.64
C TRP A 268 5.43 12.42 -9.23
N ARG A 269 5.01 11.41 -9.98
CA ARG A 269 3.65 11.29 -10.53
C ARG A 269 3.24 9.83 -10.57
N HIS A 270 1.93 9.55 -10.50
CA HIS A 270 1.39 8.22 -10.68
C HIS A 270 1.81 7.60 -12.02
N GLY A 271 2.02 6.28 -12.03
CA GLY A 271 2.52 5.54 -13.20
C GLY A 271 4.01 5.70 -13.48
N GLN A 272 4.73 6.53 -12.73
CA GLN A 272 6.17 6.63 -12.85
C GLN A 272 6.86 5.43 -12.20
N ALA A 273 7.74 4.76 -12.93
CA ALA A 273 8.53 3.68 -12.37
C ALA A 273 9.39 4.18 -11.19
N TYR A 274 9.37 3.44 -10.11
CA TYR A 274 10.17 3.74 -8.92
C TYR A 274 10.88 2.49 -8.41
N SER A 275 12.19 2.54 -8.36
CA SER A 275 13.00 1.49 -7.77
C SER A 275 13.33 1.82 -6.32
N LEU A 276 13.07 0.88 -5.42
CA LEU A 276 13.33 1.09 -4.00
C LEU A 276 14.83 1.18 -3.71
N PRO A 277 15.29 2.20 -2.99
CA PRO A 277 16.71 2.36 -2.64
C PRO A 277 17.19 1.31 -1.63
N VAL A 278 16.25 0.76 -0.85
CA VAL A 278 16.51 -0.26 0.17
C VAL A 278 15.43 -1.33 0.09
N ARG A 279 15.80 -2.59 0.32
CA ARG A 279 14.83 -3.68 0.41
C ARG A 279 13.77 -3.40 1.49
N PRO A 280 12.47 -3.53 1.18
CA PRO A 280 11.42 -3.18 2.13
C PRO A 280 11.24 -4.23 3.24
N SER A 281 11.68 -5.47 3.00
CA SER A 281 11.66 -6.56 3.99
C SER A 281 12.75 -7.60 3.70
N PRO A 282 13.08 -8.49 4.64
CA PRO A 282 14.08 -9.55 4.43
C PRO A 282 13.78 -10.49 3.26
N ASN A 283 12.49 -10.64 2.90
CA ASN A 283 12.05 -11.55 1.83
C ASN A 283 11.73 -10.84 0.50
N LEU A 284 11.65 -9.51 0.47
CA LEU A 284 11.55 -8.72 -0.76
C LEU A 284 12.90 -8.07 -1.05
N ARG A 285 13.81 -8.87 -1.61
CA ARG A 285 15.25 -8.53 -1.64
C ARG A 285 15.65 -7.58 -2.75
N ASP A 286 14.84 -7.50 -3.80
CA ASP A 286 15.11 -6.70 -4.99
C ASP A 286 13.80 -6.26 -5.67
N GLN A 287 13.91 -5.44 -6.70
CA GLN A 287 12.78 -4.90 -7.44
C GLN A 287 11.94 -5.98 -8.12
N GLN A 288 12.56 -7.09 -8.57
CA GLN A 288 11.85 -8.21 -9.17
C GLN A 288 10.91 -8.88 -8.15
N ALA A 289 11.41 -9.13 -6.93
CA ALA A 289 10.59 -9.69 -5.86
C ALA A 289 9.43 -8.74 -5.47
N VAL A 290 9.67 -7.42 -5.42
CA VAL A 290 8.64 -6.41 -5.15
C VAL A 290 7.56 -6.40 -6.25
N CYS A 291 7.96 -6.49 -7.51
CA CYS A 291 7.04 -6.53 -8.65
C CYS A 291 6.20 -7.81 -8.69
N LEU A 292 6.77 -8.96 -8.35
CA LEU A 292 6.08 -10.26 -8.33
C LEU A 292 5.22 -10.46 -7.07
N TYR A 293 5.50 -9.73 -6.00
CA TYR A 293 4.88 -9.90 -4.70
C TYR A 293 3.34 -9.86 -4.73
N PRO A 294 2.68 -8.94 -5.46
CA PRO A 294 1.21 -8.92 -5.54
C PRO A 294 0.60 -10.25 -5.98
N SER A 295 1.27 -10.95 -6.91
CA SER A 295 0.81 -12.22 -7.46
C SER A 295 1.22 -13.42 -6.62
N LEU A 296 2.45 -13.41 -6.09
CA LEU A 296 3.01 -14.57 -5.40
C LEU A 296 2.62 -14.66 -3.91
N CYS A 297 2.27 -13.55 -3.28
CA CYS A 297 1.84 -13.56 -1.88
C CYS A 297 0.55 -14.38 -1.66
N LEU A 298 -0.32 -14.49 -2.65
CA LEU A 298 -1.51 -15.33 -2.59
C LEU A 298 -1.19 -16.81 -2.31
N PHE A 299 -0.02 -17.30 -2.74
CA PHE A 299 0.42 -18.67 -2.45
C PHE A 299 0.65 -18.95 -0.97
N GLU A 300 0.83 -17.94 -0.13
CA GLU A 300 0.97 -18.14 1.31
C GLU A 300 -0.29 -18.70 1.97
N GLY A 301 -1.45 -18.63 1.29
CA GLY A 301 -2.68 -19.34 1.66
C GLY A 301 -2.80 -20.74 1.07
N SER A 302 -1.84 -21.19 0.28
CA SER A 302 -1.81 -22.49 -0.37
C SER A 302 -0.73 -23.41 0.22
N LEU A 303 -0.59 -24.61 -0.33
CA LEU A 303 0.50 -25.53 0.01
C LEU A 303 1.81 -25.21 -0.74
N MET A 304 1.86 -24.17 -1.58
CA MET A 304 3.05 -23.86 -2.37
C MET A 304 4.06 -23.03 -1.59
N SER A 305 5.35 -23.36 -1.74
CA SER A 305 6.43 -22.51 -1.25
C SER A 305 6.69 -21.37 -2.22
N VAL A 306 6.83 -20.15 -1.70
CA VAL A 306 7.26 -18.94 -2.44
C VAL A 306 8.77 -18.67 -2.29
N GLY A 307 9.53 -19.71 -1.95
CA GLY A 307 10.99 -19.62 -1.84
C GLY A 307 11.50 -18.94 -0.58
N ARG A 308 10.67 -18.72 0.47
CA ARG A 308 11.19 -18.29 1.78
C ARG A 308 12.22 -19.30 2.28
N GLY A 309 13.34 -18.82 2.83
CA GLY A 309 14.48 -19.66 3.22
C GLY A 309 15.44 -19.98 2.07
N THR A 310 15.26 -19.42 0.88
CA THR A 310 16.19 -19.49 -0.24
C THR A 310 16.86 -18.14 -0.52
N ALA A 311 17.74 -18.09 -1.53
CA ALA A 311 18.31 -16.84 -2.02
C ALA A 311 17.29 -15.97 -2.80
N THR A 312 16.19 -16.57 -3.28
CA THR A 312 15.23 -15.97 -4.23
C THR A 312 13.77 -15.99 -3.72
N PRO A 313 13.49 -15.54 -2.47
CA PRO A 313 12.12 -15.50 -1.98
C PRO A 313 11.26 -14.56 -2.84
N PHE A 314 10.01 -14.94 -3.09
CA PHE A 314 9.06 -14.25 -3.99
C PHE A 314 9.54 -14.07 -5.43
N LYS A 315 10.51 -14.92 -5.86
CA LYS A 315 10.92 -15.06 -7.27
C LYS A 315 10.82 -16.50 -7.74
N VAL A 316 10.51 -17.42 -6.85
CA VAL A 316 10.27 -18.83 -7.17
C VAL A 316 8.98 -19.29 -6.51
N VAL A 317 8.33 -20.29 -7.10
CA VAL A 317 7.16 -20.96 -6.52
C VAL A 317 7.27 -22.45 -6.81
N GLY A 318 7.01 -23.30 -5.81
CA GLY A 318 7.12 -24.75 -6.01
C GLY A 318 6.61 -25.57 -4.83
N TYR A 319 6.62 -26.90 -5.04
CA TYR A 319 6.13 -27.90 -4.12
C TYR A 319 7.03 -29.15 -4.20
N PRO A 320 7.14 -30.01 -3.17
CA PRO A 320 7.94 -31.24 -3.23
C PRO A 320 7.36 -32.34 -4.14
N ASP A 321 7.09 -32.02 -5.39
CA ASP A 321 6.60 -32.96 -6.41
C ASP A 321 7.02 -32.48 -7.82
N PRO A 322 7.71 -33.31 -8.63
CA PRO A 322 8.18 -32.95 -9.96
C PRO A 322 7.10 -32.48 -10.95
N ARG A 323 5.82 -32.78 -10.69
CA ARG A 323 4.70 -32.33 -11.53
C ARG A 323 4.58 -30.80 -11.61
N PHE A 324 5.10 -30.08 -10.60
CA PHE A 324 4.94 -28.63 -10.54
C PHE A 324 5.91 -27.84 -11.44
N GLY A 325 7.00 -28.43 -11.88
CA GLY A 325 7.92 -27.80 -12.84
C GLY A 325 9.31 -28.43 -12.84
N GLU A 326 10.19 -27.87 -13.69
CA GLU A 326 11.56 -28.35 -13.87
C GLU A 326 12.58 -27.61 -12.98
N PHE A 327 12.23 -26.40 -12.54
CA PHE A 327 13.12 -25.64 -11.67
C PHE A 327 13.13 -26.23 -10.25
N ILE A 328 14.35 -26.41 -9.72
CA ILE A 328 14.57 -27.08 -8.43
C ILE A 328 15.14 -26.10 -7.44
N PHE A 329 14.57 -26.06 -6.22
CA PHE A 329 15.10 -25.29 -5.10
C PHE A 329 14.81 -25.99 -3.77
N THR A 330 15.60 -25.66 -2.74
CA THR A 330 15.46 -26.26 -1.42
C THR A 330 15.44 -25.12 -0.37
N PRO A 331 14.29 -24.87 0.29
CA PRO A 331 14.24 -23.95 1.42
C PRO A 331 15.10 -24.46 2.59
N SER A 332 15.96 -23.62 3.16
CA SER A 332 16.88 -24.01 4.24
C SER A 332 16.74 -23.20 5.53
N GLY A 333 15.89 -22.15 5.52
CA GLY A 333 15.68 -21.30 6.69
C GLY A 333 14.76 -21.95 7.72
N LYS A 334 15.08 -21.80 9.03
CA LYS A 334 14.23 -22.30 10.12
C LYS A 334 12.79 -21.79 9.99
N GLY A 335 11.82 -22.68 9.98
CA GLY A 335 10.39 -22.37 9.86
C GLY A 335 9.92 -22.13 8.43
N SER A 336 10.80 -22.25 7.43
CA SER A 336 10.39 -22.21 6.02
C SER A 336 9.50 -23.42 5.67
N LEU A 337 8.49 -23.17 4.83
CA LEU A 337 7.68 -24.26 4.30
C LEU A 337 8.57 -25.19 3.47
N TYR A 338 8.48 -26.50 3.71
CA TYR A 338 9.33 -27.55 3.13
C TYR A 338 10.84 -27.37 3.42
N GLN A 339 11.17 -26.94 4.63
CA GLN A 339 12.57 -26.83 5.06
C GLN A 339 13.34 -28.12 4.76
N ASP A 340 14.50 -27.99 4.12
CA ASP A 340 15.40 -29.05 3.72
C ASP A 340 14.80 -30.12 2.78
N GLN A 341 13.64 -29.82 2.16
CA GLN A 341 13.04 -30.69 1.14
C GLN A 341 13.22 -30.06 -0.24
N THR A 342 13.45 -30.91 -1.23
CA THR A 342 13.55 -30.48 -2.64
C THR A 342 12.17 -30.13 -3.18
N CYS A 343 11.99 -28.88 -3.60
CA CYS A 343 10.81 -28.37 -4.29
C CYS A 343 11.06 -28.26 -5.79
N TYR A 344 10.00 -28.46 -6.55
CA TYR A 344 9.95 -28.35 -8.03
C TYR A 344 8.93 -27.28 -8.39
N GLY A 345 9.24 -26.45 -9.39
CA GLY A 345 8.34 -25.37 -9.72
C GLY A 345 8.82 -24.43 -10.80
N LEU A 346 8.61 -23.13 -10.61
CA LEU A 346 8.96 -22.07 -11.55
C LEU A 346 10.03 -21.15 -10.96
N ASP A 347 10.99 -20.76 -11.80
CA ASP A 347 11.84 -19.60 -11.57
C ASP A 347 11.29 -18.38 -12.33
N LEU A 348 11.00 -17.33 -11.60
CA LEU A 348 10.45 -16.07 -12.09
C LEU A 348 11.47 -14.92 -11.96
N SER A 349 12.75 -15.24 -11.67
CA SER A 349 13.80 -14.25 -11.43
C SER A 349 14.05 -13.36 -12.65
N GLU A 350 13.91 -13.91 -13.86
CA GLU A 350 14.18 -13.22 -15.11
C GLU A 350 12.93 -12.93 -15.95
N VAL A 351 11.72 -13.18 -15.40
CA VAL A 351 10.50 -12.85 -16.16
C VAL A 351 10.32 -11.35 -16.25
N ASN A 352 9.83 -10.87 -17.40
CA ASN A 352 9.49 -9.47 -17.57
C ASN A 352 8.26 -9.14 -16.70
N CYS A 353 8.50 -8.52 -15.53
CA CYS A 353 7.45 -8.11 -14.64
C CYS A 353 7.05 -6.67 -14.98
N VAL A 354 5.88 -6.51 -15.57
CA VAL A 354 5.34 -5.20 -15.98
C VAL A 354 4.41 -4.55 -14.94
N GLY A 355 4.37 -5.13 -13.73
CA GLY A 355 3.44 -4.73 -12.67
C GLY A 355 2.04 -5.33 -12.85
N GLY A 356 1.16 -5.07 -11.88
CA GLY A 356 -0.20 -5.62 -11.85
C GLY A 356 -0.27 -7.02 -11.22
N LEU A 357 -1.49 -7.55 -11.17
CA LEU A 357 -1.79 -8.87 -10.60
C LEU A 357 -1.84 -9.92 -11.72
N ASN A 358 -0.91 -10.86 -11.70
CA ASN A 358 -0.92 -12.00 -12.63
C ASN A 358 -1.45 -13.25 -11.91
N LEU A 359 -2.69 -13.61 -12.19
CA LEU A 359 -3.32 -14.80 -11.62
C LEU A 359 -2.89 -16.11 -12.28
N GLU A 360 -2.26 -16.08 -13.48
CA GLU A 360 -1.85 -17.32 -14.15
C GLU A 360 -0.84 -18.13 -13.32
N TYR A 361 -0.08 -17.49 -12.44
CA TYR A 361 0.78 -18.23 -11.54
C TYR A 361 -0.02 -19.14 -10.61
N VAL A 362 -1.01 -18.62 -9.90
CA VAL A 362 -1.83 -19.41 -8.99
C VAL A 362 -2.73 -20.39 -9.74
N LEU A 363 -3.32 -19.97 -10.87
CA LEU A 363 -4.17 -20.81 -11.70
C LEU A 363 -3.43 -22.01 -12.28
N SER A 364 -2.21 -21.79 -12.81
CA SER A 364 -1.39 -22.87 -13.38
C SER A 364 -0.95 -23.88 -12.31
N MET A 365 -0.52 -23.41 -11.13
CA MET A 365 -0.13 -24.29 -10.04
C MET A 365 -1.32 -25.07 -9.47
N TYR A 366 -2.48 -24.44 -9.35
CA TYR A 366 -3.71 -25.09 -8.97
C TYR A 366 -4.08 -26.23 -9.95
N ARG A 367 -4.10 -25.94 -11.25
CA ARG A 367 -4.39 -26.95 -12.31
C ARG A 367 -3.39 -28.10 -12.28
N ARG A 368 -2.08 -27.82 -12.14
CA ARG A 368 -1.03 -28.85 -12.03
C ARG A 368 -1.18 -29.72 -10.79
N SER A 369 -1.68 -29.16 -9.70
CA SER A 369 -1.83 -29.88 -8.44
C SER A 369 -2.80 -31.08 -8.55
N GLY A 370 -3.93 -30.88 -9.25
CA GLY A 370 -5.03 -31.86 -9.27
C GLY A 370 -5.66 -32.10 -7.90
N MET A 371 -5.37 -31.26 -6.89
CA MET A 371 -5.75 -31.48 -5.47
C MET A 371 -7.08 -30.85 -5.11
N GLY A 372 -7.72 -30.12 -6.02
CA GLY A 372 -8.98 -29.44 -5.70
C GLY A 372 -8.85 -28.50 -4.51
N ALA A 373 -9.76 -28.60 -3.55
CA ALA A 373 -9.78 -27.71 -2.38
C ALA A 373 -8.54 -27.85 -1.48
N ASP A 374 -7.89 -29.00 -1.47
CA ASP A 374 -6.69 -29.27 -0.65
C ASP A 374 -5.47 -28.43 -1.08
N PHE A 375 -5.51 -27.86 -2.29
CA PHE A 375 -4.50 -26.90 -2.73
C PHE A 375 -4.42 -25.68 -1.81
N PHE A 376 -5.55 -25.26 -1.26
CA PHE A 376 -5.67 -24.12 -0.35
C PHE A 376 -5.50 -24.59 1.10
N ALA A 377 -4.28 -25.04 1.46
CA ALA A 377 -3.97 -25.59 2.79
C ALA A 377 -4.37 -24.64 3.94
N HIS A 378 -4.43 -23.34 3.64
CA HIS A 378 -4.83 -22.29 4.55
C HIS A 378 -5.91 -21.40 3.89
N ALA A 379 -7.04 -22.02 3.53
CA ALA A 379 -8.12 -21.38 2.75
C ALA A 379 -8.55 -20.03 3.33
N ARG A 380 -8.75 -19.95 4.66
CA ARG A 380 -9.13 -18.67 5.31
C ARG A 380 -8.06 -17.60 5.12
N PHE A 381 -6.78 -17.95 5.19
CA PHE A 381 -5.71 -16.98 4.98
C PHE A 381 -5.61 -16.53 3.52
N PHE A 382 -5.80 -17.47 2.57
CA PHE A 382 -5.94 -17.12 1.16
C PHE A 382 -7.07 -16.09 0.94
N ASP A 383 -8.24 -16.34 1.57
CA ASP A 383 -9.40 -15.46 1.47
C ASP A 383 -9.12 -14.07 2.10
N LEU A 384 -8.37 -14.00 3.22
CA LEU A 384 -7.95 -12.73 3.82
C LEU A 384 -7.01 -11.95 2.90
N LEU A 385 -6.05 -12.61 2.25
CA LEU A 385 -5.16 -11.98 1.27
C LEU A 385 -5.93 -11.51 0.03
N ALA A 386 -6.83 -12.33 -0.48
CA ALA A 386 -7.69 -12.00 -1.62
C ALA A 386 -8.73 -10.92 -1.28
N GLY A 387 -9.18 -10.85 -0.02
CA GLY A 387 -10.19 -9.90 0.45
C GLY A 387 -11.61 -10.46 0.48
N SER A 388 -11.82 -11.68 -0.01
CA SER A 388 -13.06 -12.46 0.06
C SER A 388 -12.79 -13.93 -0.31
N SER A 389 -13.77 -14.82 -0.13
CA SER A 389 -13.70 -16.22 -0.63
C SER A 389 -13.84 -16.32 -2.15
N SER A 390 -14.34 -15.28 -2.81
CA SER A 390 -14.74 -15.32 -4.22
C SER A 390 -13.62 -15.77 -5.15
N LEU A 391 -12.40 -15.26 -4.97
CA LEU A 391 -11.26 -15.65 -5.82
C LEU A 391 -10.97 -17.17 -5.70
N ARG A 392 -10.96 -17.71 -4.50
CA ARG A 392 -10.74 -19.14 -4.26
C ARG A 392 -11.87 -20.00 -4.86
N GLU A 393 -13.10 -19.57 -4.69
CA GLU A 393 -14.29 -20.26 -5.23
C GLU A 393 -14.29 -20.27 -6.76
N GLN A 394 -13.92 -19.15 -7.39
CA GLN A 394 -13.77 -19.03 -8.85
C GLN A 394 -12.65 -19.95 -9.39
N ILE A 395 -11.50 -20.02 -8.68
CA ILE A 395 -10.41 -20.94 -9.03
C ILE A 395 -10.91 -22.41 -8.92
N LEU A 396 -11.63 -22.76 -7.86
CA LEU A 396 -12.21 -24.09 -7.67
C LEU A 396 -13.24 -24.44 -8.75
N ALA A 397 -13.99 -23.44 -9.23
CA ALA A 397 -14.96 -23.58 -10.32
C ALA A 397 -14.29 -23.69 -11.72
N GLY A 398 -12.97 -23.50 -11.79
CA GLY A 398 -12.20 -23.63 -13.03
C GLY A 398 -12.24 -22.39 -13.92
N TRP A 399 -12.59 -21.23 -13.39
CA TRP A 399 -12.59 -19.97 -14.15
C TRP A 399 -11.18 -19.60 -14.61
N ASP A 400 -11.11 -18.96 -15.78
CA ASP A 400 -9.85 -18.41 -16.27
C ASP A 400 -9.59 -17.00 -15.69
N GLN A 401 -8.38 -16.48 -15.95
CA GLN A 401 -7.98 -15.16 -15.45
C GLN A 401 -8.88 -14.04 -15.97
N ALA A 402 -9.37 -14.11 -17.20
CA ALA A 402 -10.19 -13.07 -17.80
C ALA A 402 -11.60 -13.04 -17.16
N GLU A 403 -12.20 -14.21 -16.95
CA GLU A 403 -13.47 -14.37 -16.26
C GLU A 403 -13.38 -13.84 -14.81
N ILE A 404 -12.34 -14.25 -14.07
CA ILE A 404 -12.10 -13.79 -12.70
C ILE A 404 -11.95 -12.27 -12.66
N ARG A 405 -11.13 -11.69 -13.55
CA ARG A 405 -10.87 -10.24 -13.59
C ARG A 405 -12.10 -9.42 -13.96
N ALA A 406 -13.03 -9.97 -14.74
CA ALA A 406 -14.28 -9.31 -15.05
C ALA A 406 -15.11 -9.08 -13.77
N GLY A 407 -15.02 -9.98 -12.79
CA GLY A 407 -15.82 -9.96 -11.57
C GLY A 407 -15.59 -8.74 -10.66
N TRP A 408 -14.42 -8.12 -10.67
CA TRP A 408 -14.14 -6.98 -9.78
C TRP A 408 -14.12 -5.60 -10.47
N GLN A 409 -14.43 -5.52 -11.78
CA GLN A 409 -14.30 -4.25 -12.53
C GLN A 409 -15.19 -3.13 -12.01
N GLU A 410 -16.43 -3.41 -11.61
CA GLU A 410 -17.33 -2.39 -11.06
C GLU A 410 -16.86 -1.89 -9.68
N GLU A 411 -16.28 -2.76 -8.87
CA GLU A 411 -15.70 -2.37 -7.59
C GLU A 411 -14.46 -1.49 -7.79
N LEU A 412 -13.59 -1.82 -8.75
CA LEU A 412 -12.45 -0.99 -9.12
C LEU A 412 -12.88 0.38 -9.65
N LYS A 413 -13.94 0.42 -10.43
CA LYS A 413 -14.52 1.69 -10.92
C LYS A 413 -15.05 2.55 -9.78
N SER A 414 -15.69 1.95 -8.79
CA SER A 414 -16.16 2.63 -7.58
C SER A 414 -14.99 3.12 -6.73
N TYR A 415 -13.97 2.29 -6.54
CA TYR A 415 -12.77 2.67 -5.83
C TYR A 415 -12.02 3.84 -6.51
N ARG A 416 -11.89 3.85 -7.84
CA ARG A 416 -11.26 4.98 -8.57
C ARG A 416 -11.92 6.31 -8.27
N LYS A 417 -13.26 6.34 -8.09
CA LYS A 417 -14.00 7.56 -7.72
C LYS A 417 -13.65 8.04 -6.29
N ILE A 418 -13.44 7.10 -5.36
CA ILE A 418 -13.01 7.45 -4.00
C ILE A 418 -11.56 7.95 -4.06
N ARG A 419 -10.65 7.18 -4.67
CA ARG A 419 -9.23 7.50 -4.81
C ARG A 419 -8.99 8.89 -5.38
N SER A 420 -9.72 9.28 -6.42
CA SER A 420 -9.53 10.57 -7.10
C SER A 420 -9.70 11.81 -6.22
N LYS A 421 -10.35 11.68 -5.05
CA LYS A 421 -10.50 12.78 -4.08
C LYS A 421 -9.23 13.04 -3.26
N TYR A 422 -8.33 12.07 -3.20
CA TYR A 422 -7.18 12.06 -2.27
C TYR A 422 -5.82 12.07 -2.95
N LEU A 423 -5.80 12.19 -4.27
CA LEU A 423 -4.56 12.23 -5.02
C LEU A 423 -3.76 13.51 -4.71
N LEU A 424 -2.52 13.31 -4.30
CA LEU A 424 -1.53 14.35 -4.08
C LEU A 424 -0.67 14.60 -5.32
N TYR A 425 -0.67 13.66 -6.26
CA TYR A 425 0.21 13.66 -7.41
C TYR A 425 -0.59 13.60 -8.71
N PRO A 426 -0.03 14.14 -9.82
CA PRO A 426 -0.66 14.00 -11.14
C PRO A 426 -0.90 12.52 -11.47
N ASP A 427 -2.13 12.19 -11.89
CA ASP A 427 -2.52 10.84 -12.30
C ASP A 427 -2.23 10.59 -13.80
N TYR A 428 -2.25 9.32 -14.26
CA TYR A 428 -1.97 8.93 -15.65
C TYR A 428 -3.17 9.09 -16.57
#